data_bcb12d14b04e54f7cb0b63d47a186e65
#
_entry.id   bcb12d14b04e54f7cb0b63d47a186e65
#
_cell.length_a   1.000
_cell.length_b   1.000
_cell.length_c   1.000
_cell.angle_alpha   90.00
_cell.angle_beta   90.00
_cell.angle_gamma   90.00
#
_symmetry.space_group_name_H-M   'P 1'
#
loop_
_entity.id
_entity.type
_entity.pdbx_description
1 polymer ?
#
loop_
_entity_poly.entity_id
_entity_poly.type
_entity_poly.pdbx_seq_one_letter_code
_entity_poly.pdbx_strand_id
1 'polypeptide(L)'
;AAMRYLIDNQVVEDVERKGAMYESLLQDHPAVKEIRRSGLLLAVELGESEKLYKIMDHFIEEGILSDWFLFCDTAFRISPPLVISDDEIRDSVRIIRRCMDRL
;
A
#
# COMPACT_ATOMS: atom_id res chain seq x y z
N ALA A 1 -9.50 5.75 -30.52
CA ALA A 1 -8.70 6.75 -29.79
C ALA A 1 -9.56 7.47 -28.73
N ALA A 2 -10.75 7.94 -29.09
CA ALA A 2 -11.63 8.63 -28.14
C ALA A 2 -12.11 7.70 -27.03
N MET A 3 -12.48 6.50 -27.38
CA MET A 3 -12.93 5.51 -26.41
C MET A 3 -11.81 5.13 -25.43
N ARG A 4 -10.60 4.96 -25.94
CA ARG A 4 -9.45 4.67 -25.11
C ARG A 4 -9.15 5.80 -24.14
N TYR A 5 -9.26 7.03 -24.59
CA TYR A 5 -9.06 8.21 -23.76
C TYR A 5 -10.06 8.25 -22.59
N LEU A 6 -11.34 7.96 -22.84
CA LEU A 6 -12.35 7.93 -21.81
C LEU A 6 -12.09 6.83 -20.77
N ILE A 7 -11.65 5.66 -21.25
CA ILE A 7 -11.30 4.55 -20.34
C ILE A 7 -10.11 4.96 -19.46
N ASP A 8 -9.10 5.58 -20.07
CA ASP A 8 -7.91 6.01 -19.34
C ASP A 8 -8.26 7.04 -18.26
N ASN A 9 -9.17 7.96 -18.54
CA ASN A 9 -9.61 8.94 -17.55
C ASN A 9 -10.34 8.30 -16.38
N GLN A 10 -11.20 7.34 -16.64
CA GLN A 10 -11.89 6.59 -15.58
C GLN A 10 -10.89 5.81 -14.72
N VAL A 11 -9.88 5.20 -15.33
CA VAL A 11 -8.83 4.48 -14.62
C VAL A 11 -8.05 5.44 -13.72
N VAL A 12 -7.71 6.63 -14.22
CA VAL A 12 -6.97 7.62 -13.44
C VAL A 12 -7.77 8.05 -12.21
N GLU A 13 -9.05 8.35 -12.37
CA GLU A 13 -9.91 8.75 -11.25
C GLU A 13 -10.03 7.64 -10.22
N ASP A 14 -10.21 6.40 -10.67
CA ASP A 14 -10.36 5.25 -9.80
C ASP A 14 -9.04 4.96 -9.05
N VAL A 15 -7.92 5.09 -9.73
CA VAL A 15 -6.59 4.92 -9.14
C VAL A 15 -6.35 5.95 -8.03
N GLU A 16 -6.70 7.21 -8.27
CA GLU A 16 -6.58 8.26 -7.25
C GLU A 16 -7.45 7.97 -6.04
N ARG A 17 -8.69 7.55 -6.26
CA ARG A 17 -9.61 7.21 -5.18
C ARG A 17 -9.08 6.05 -4.34
N LYS A 18 -8.61 5.00 -4.99
CA LYS A 18 -8.07 3.81 -4.30
C LYS A 18 -6.79 4.12 -3.56
N GLY A 19 -5.91 4.91 -4.18
CA GLY A 19 -4.67 5.34 -3.53
C GLY A 19 -4.93 6.16 -2.29
N ALA A 20 -5.87 7.10 -2.37
CA ALA A 20 -6.27 7.92 -1.23
C ALA A 20 -6.88 7.06 -0.12
N MET A 21 -7.62 6.02 -0.49
CA MET A 21 -8.19 5.08 0.47
C MET A 21 -7.09 4.34 1.23
N TYR A 22 -6.09 3.81 0.54
CA TYR A 22 -4.93 3.20 1.19
C TYR A 22 -4.25 4.16 2.14
N GLU A 23 -3.98 5.37 1.68
CA GLU A 23 -3.30 6.38 2.48
C GLU A 23 -4.07 6.71 3.75
N SER A 24 -5.37 6.95 3.63
CA SER A 24 -6.19 7.32 4.79
C SER A 24 -6.31 6.18 5.80
N LEU A 25 -6.29 4.94 5.33
CA LEU A 25 -6.40 3.77 6.22
C LEU A 25 -5.09 3.42 6.92
N LEU A 26 -3.94 3.90 6.42
CA LEU A 26 -2.64 3.57 6.98
C LEU A 26 -1.95 4.73 7.70
N GLN A 27 -2.27 5.97 7.34
CA GLN A 27 -1.52 7.15 7.81
C GLN A 27 -1.62 7.39 9.32
N ASP A 28 -2.68 6.94 9.96
CA ASP A 28 -2.90 7.16 11.38
C ASP A 28 -2.20 6.13 12.28
N HIS A 29 -1.56 5.13 11.69
CA HIS A 29 -0.89 4.10 12.47
C HIS A 29 0.40 4.65 13.09
N PRO A 30 0.66 4.39 14.40
CA PRO A 30 1.84 4.91 15.08
C PRO A 30 3.19 4.51 14.46
N ALA A 31 3.24 3.35 13.79
CA ALA A 31 4.47 2.88 13.14
C ALA A 31 4.80 3.65 11.87
N VAL A 32 3.82 4.34 11.27
CA VAL A 32 4.00 5.07 10.02
C VAL A 32 4.56 6.45 10.31
N LYS A 33 5.74 6.75 9.79
CA LYS A 33 6.36 8.08 9.89
C LYS A 33 5.84 9.01 8.82
N GLU A 34 5.67 8.49 7.61
CA GLU A 34 5.28 9.27 6.46
C GLU A 34 4.74 8.33 5.39
N ILE A 35 3.79 8.79 4.59
CA ILE A 35 3.34 8.10 3.39
C ILE A 35 3.56 9.02 2.21
N ARG A 36 4.28 8.53 1.20
CA ARG A 36 4.44 9.19 -0.08
C ARG A 36 3.61 8.42 -1.10
N ARG A 37 2.79 9.11 -1.84
CA ARG A 37 1.86 8.48 -2.77
C ARG A 37 1.88 9.15 -4.13
N SER A 38 1.85 8.33 -5.17
CA SER A 38 1.64 8.76 -6.54
C SER A 38 0.60 7.81 -7.15
N GLY A 39 -0.64 8.27 -7.27
CA GLY A 39 -1.74 7.41 -7.71
C GLY A 39 -1.92 6.25 -6.73
N LEU A 40 -1.82 5.02 -7.26
CA LEU A 40 -1.96 3.81 -6.47
C LEU A 40 -0.61 3.24 -6.02
N LEU A 41 0.48 3.97 -6.23
CA LEU A 41 1.80 3.60 -5.74
C LEU A 41 2.06 4.33 -4.44
N LEU A 42 2.25 3.57 -3.35
CA LEU A 42 2.51 4.15 -2.03
C LEU A 42 3.86 3.71 -1.51
N ALA A 43 4.53 4.63 -0.81
CA ALA A 43 5.72 4.30 -0.03
C ALA A 43 5.41 4.61 1.43
N VAL A 44 5.45 3.59 2.27
CA VAL A 44 5.16 3.71 3.69
C VAL A 44 6.49 3.73 4.45
N GLU A 45 6.83 4.89 4.99
CA GLU A 45 8.09 5.10 5.69
C GLU A 45 7.97 4.69 7.15
N LEU A 46 8.82 3.78 7.60
CA LEU A 46 8.85 3.31 8.99
C LEU A 46 9.95 3.97 9.82
N GLY A 47 10.91 4.62 9.17
CA GLY A 47 11.97 5.37 9.82
C GLY A 47 13.19 4.58 10.23
N GLU A 48 13.09 3.26 10.31
CA GLU A 48 14.19 2.38 10.74
C GLU A 48 14.21 1.12 9.89
N SER A 49 15.40 0.71 9.42
CA SER A 49 15.54 -0.51 8.62
C SER A 49 15.24 -1.76 9.44
N GLU A 50 15.51 -1.75 10.74
CA GLU A 50 15.19 -2.87 11.61
C GLU A 50 13.69 -3.15 11.65
N LYS A 51 12.88 -2.09 11.72
CA LYS A 51 11.42 -2.22 11.65
C LYS A 51 10.97 -2.76 10.30
N LEU A 52 11.65 -2.35 9.24
CA LEU A 52 11.34 -2.84 7.89
C LEU A 52 11.58 -4.34 7.77
N TYR A 53 12.69 -4.84 8.30
CA TYR A 53 12.98 -6.28 8.27
C TYR A 53 11.96 -7.06 9.09
N LYS A 54 11.57 -6.54 10.25
CA LYS A 54 10.55 -7.19 11.08
C LYS A 54 9.20 -7.27 10.38
N ILE A 55 8.77 -6.19 9.73
CA ILE A 55 7.49 -6.20 9.03
C ILE A 55 7.52 -7.12 7.82
N MET A 56 8.67 -7.22 7.15
CA MET A 56 8.84 -8.17 6.06
C MET A 56 8.59 -9.59 6.52
N ASP A 57 9.18 -9.98 7.66
CA ASP A 57 8.99 -11.30 8.25
C ASP A 57 7.52 -11.53 8.60
N HIS A 58 6.84 -10.53 9.16
CA HIS A 58 5.42 -10.63 9.48
C HIS A 58 4.57 -10.78 8.22
N PHE A 59 4.91 -10.08 7.15
CA PHE A 59 4.21 -10.22 5.87
C PHE A 59 4.35 -11.64 5.31
N ILE A 60 5.53 -12.24 5.47
CA ILE A 60 5.76 -13.62 5.05
C ILE A 60 4.90 -14.57 5.88
N GLU A 61 4.86 -14.40 7.19
CA GLU A 61 4.05 -15.22 8.09
C GLU A 61 2.56 -15.14 7.75
N GLU A 62 2.07 -13.94 7.43
CA GLU A 62 0.65 -13.73 7.11
C GLU A 62 0.32 -14.13 5.67
N GLY A 63 1.33 -14.45 4.85
CA GLY A 63 1.11 -14.84 3.47
C GLY A 63 0.73 -13.69 2.56
N ILE A 64 0.94 -12.45 2.98
CA ILE A 64 0.59 -11.27 2.18
C ILE A 64 1.72 -10.84 1.23
N LEU A 65 2.94 -11.34 1.47
CA LEU A 65 4.09 -10.96 0.64
C LEU A 65 3.88 -11.42 -0.80
N SER A 66 3.92 -10.47 -1.74
CA SER A 66 3.69 -10.70 -3.15
C SER A 66 4.44 -9.66 -3.96
N ASP A 67 4.28 -9.71 -5.29
CA ASP A 67 4.89 -8.72 -6.19
C ASP A 67 4.40 -7.29 -5.94
N TRP A 68 3.35 -7.12 -5.16
CA TRP A 68 2.83 -5.80 -4.81
C TRP A 68 3.74 -5.03 -3.85
N PHE A 69 4.62 -5.74 -3.15
CA PHE A 69 5.43 -5.14 -2.09
C PHE A 69 6.89 -5.11 -2.47
N LEU A 70 7.51 -3.97 -2.23
CA LEU A 70 8.93 -3.76 -2.46
C LEU A 70 9.52 -3.09 -1.24
N PHE A 71 10.62 -3.62 -0.74
CA PHE A 71 11.27 -3.12 0.47
C PHE A 71 12.55 -2.38 0.09
N CYS A 72 12.71 -1.16 0.60
CA CYS A 72 13.85 -0.32 0.27
C CYS A 72 14.21 0.55 1.45
N ASP A 73 15.44 0.40 1.96
CA ASP A 73 15.98 1.17 3.08
C ASP A 73 15.11 1.07 4.34
N THR A 74 14.25 2.07 4.56
CA THR A 74 13.41 2.16 5.76
C THR A 74 11.93 2.19 5.43
N ALA A 75 11.58 1.98 4.17
CA ALA A 75 10.20 2.05 3.70
C ALA A 75 9.81 0.81 2.92
N PHE A 76 8.53 0.46 2.95
CA PHE A 76 8.00 -0.53 2.02
C PHE A 76 7.05 0.16 1.05
N ARG A 77 7.04 -0.33 -0.18
CA ARG A 77 6.19 0.19 -1.24
C ARG A 77 5.06 -0.78 -1.52
N ILE A 78 3.90 -0.22 -1.77
CA ILE A 78 2.71 -0.99 -2.14
C ILE A 78 2.33 -0.56 -3.56
N SER A 79 2.29 -1.51 -4.49
CA SER A 79 1.84 -1.25 -5.86
C SER A 79 0.84 -2.32 -6.28
N PRO A 80 -0.40 -2.22 -5.80
CA PRO A 80 -1.43 -3.20 -6.12
C PRO A 80 -1.89 -3.06 -7.57
N PRO A 81 -2.55 -4.09 -8.13
CA PRO A 81 -3.08 -3.98 -9.48
C PRO A 81 -4.17 -2.91 -9.56
N LEU A 82 -4.30 -2.27 -10.71
CA LEU A 82 -5.26 -1.18 -10.91
C LEU A 82 -6.70 -1.63 -10.72
N VAL A 83 -6.97 -2.92 -10.87
CA VAL A 83 -8.32 -3.49 -10.77
C VAL A 83 -8.66 -3.98 -9.35
N ILE A 84 -7.79 -3.71 -8.38
CA ILE A 84 -8.06 -4.12 -7.00
C ILE A 84 -9.39 -3.55 -6.52
N SER A 85 -10.18 -4.36 -5.81
CA SER A 85 -11.45 -3.91 -5.27
C SER A 85 -11.28 -3.20 -3.93
N ASP A 86 -12.30 -2.44 -3.53
CA ASP A 86 -12.30 -1.78 -2.22
C ASP A 86 -12.20 -2.79 -1.08
N ASP A 87 -12.87 -3.94 -1.21
CA ASP A 87 -12.81 -4.98 -0.19
C ASP A 87 -11.42 -5.58 -0.09
N GLU A 88 -10.76 -5.78 -1.22
CA GLU A 88 -9.37 -6.26 -1.25
C GLU A 88 -8.42 -5.25 -0.60
N ILE A 89 -8.65 -3.96 -0.82
CA ILE A 89 -7.87 -2.89 -0.18
C ILE A 89 -8.04 -2.97 1.33
N ARG A 90 -9.28 -3.06 1.82
CA ARG A 90 -9.55 -3.14 3.25
C ARG A 90 -8.94 -4.39 3.89
N ASP A 91 -9.02 -5.53 3.20
CA ASP A 91 -8.44 -6.77 3.69
C ASP A 91 -6.92 -6.67 3.78
N SER A 92 -6.27 -6.13 2.74
CA SER A 92 -4.81 -5.98 2.74
C SER A 92 -4.37 -4.99 3.81
N VAL A 93 -5.08 -3.88 3.99
CA VAL A 93 -4.76 -2.89 5.02
C VAL A 93 -4.90 -3.51 6.41
N ARG A 94 -5.93 -4.30 6.64
CA ARG A 94 -6.12 -4.97 7.93
C ARG A 94 -4.93 -5.84 8.28
N ILE A 95 -4.42 -6.61 7.32
CA ILE A 95 -3.26 -7.46 7.52
C ILE A 95 -2.01 -6.61 7.72
N ILE A 96 -1.82 -5.57 6.92
CA ILE A 96 -0.68 -4.66 7.05
C ILE A 96 -0.66 -4.01 8.44
N ARG A 97 -1.80 -3.51 8.91
CA ARG A 97 -1.89 -2.89 10.23
C ARG A 97 -1.61 -3.90 11.34
N ARG A 98 -2.10 -5.12 11.19
CA ARG A 98 -1.80 -6.19 12.16
C ARG A 98 -0.30 -6.45 12.24
N CYS A 99 0.38 -6.47 11.10
CA CYS A 99 1.82 -6.64 11.06
C CYS A 99 2.54 -5.44 11.70
N MET A 100 2.07 -4.23 11.44
CA MET A 100 2.63 -3.02 12.06
C MET A 100 2.41 -2.98 13.57
N ASP A 101 1.29 -3.52 14.04
CA ASP A 101 1.01 -3.60 15.47
C ASP A 101 2.02 -4.48 16.22
N ARG A 102 2.66 -5.39 15.52
CA ARG A 102 3.66 -6.32 16.09
C ARG A 102 5.07 -5.73 16.10
N LEU A 103 5.23 -4.53 15.57
CA LEU A 103 6.51 -3.84 15.62
C LEU A 103 6.72 -3.21 17.01
#